data_775137c77a2e48e30719ddd2f2cb354e
#
_entry.id   775137c77a2e48e30719ddd2f2cb354e
#
_cell.length_a   1.000
_cell.length_b   1.000
_cell.length_c   1.000
_cell.angle_alpha   90.00
_cell.angle_beta   90.00
_cell.angle_gamma   90.00
#
_symmetry.space_group_name_H-M   'P 1'
#
loop_
_entity.id
_entity.type
_entity.pdbx_description
1 polymer ?
#
loop_
_entity_poly.entity_id
_entity_poly.type
_entity_poly.pdbx_seq_one_letter_code
_entity_poly.pdbx_strand_id
1 'polypeptide(L)'
;MKMYFKNNRTALVFLLAMLAVAPIKAQVAFGDAAKFNDGWLFRLTDDSAIVRTDYDDSAWRKLSLPHDWSIEGQLSPTLASCTGYLPGGIGWYRKHFRVEDNATRHYIYFEGVYNRSEVYLNGHLLGKRPNGYVSFLYDMTPYLKEGDNVLAVRVDHSRYADSRWYTGSGIYRDVWLVAAPDTHIAQWGVGWHAASLTDKQAVVAVDVEVEKHKATSDKLELKASLYDTAGKKVAQRRVRVADGKEGIAKQSLDLKVSKPHRWNLDNPYLYTLKTELLANGKRIDGSETKVGLRTLEFDANKGFALNGNWMKVKGVCLHHDAGVLGAVVPPEVWERRLNNLKGIGVNAIRMSHNPQAPVLYELCDRLGFLVMDEVSDEWEFPKRKWVQGWNVGTPSYDGTFDFFEEW
;
A
#
# COMPACT_ATOMS: atom_id res chain seq x y z
N MET A 1 8.16 -73.64 22.80
CA MET A 1 8.56 -72.89 21.59
C MET A 1 8.05 -71.48 21.73
N LYS A 2 8.86 -70.53 22.26
CA LYS A 2 8.47 -69.14 22.50
C LYS A 2 8.95 -68.29 21.33
N MET A 3 8.02 -67.71 20.58
CA MET A 3 8.34 -66.69 19.55
C MET A 3 8.44 -65.30 20.18
N TYR A 4 9.55 -64.66 19.99
CA TYR A 4 9.80 -63.27 20.33
C TYR A 4 9.38 -62.38 19.17
N PHE A 5 8.38 -61.51 19.38
CA PHE A 5 8.11 -60.41 18.47
C PHE A 5 8.95 -59.22 18.85
N LYS A 6 9.87 -58.78 17.94
CA LYS A 6 10.58 -57.53 18.02
C LYS A 6 9.69 -56.41 17.50
N ASN A 7 9.31 -55.50 18.39
CA ASN A 7 8.66 -54.22 18.04
C ASN A 7 9.67 -53.24 17.42
N ASN A 8 9.60 -53.05 16.12
CA ASN A 8 10.22 -51.91 15.46
C ASN A 8 9.20 -50.75 15.41
N ARG A 9 9.31 -49.79 16.31
CA ARG A 9 8.64 -48.53 16.23
C ARG A 9 9.51 -47.57 15.41
N THR A 10 9.21 -47.49 14.11
CA THR A 10 9.74 -46.42 13.26
C THR A 10 8.90 -45.17 13.54
N ALA A 11 9.48 -44.23 14.30
CA ALA A 11 8.88 -42.91 14.51
C ALA A 11 9.02 -42.11 13.20
N LEU A 12 7.91 -41.91 12.51
CA LEU A 12 7.82 -41.00 11.36
C LEU A 12 7.77 -39.57 11.88
N VAL A 13 8.90 -38.88 11.87
CA VAL A 13 8.97 -37.44 12.18
C VAL A 13 8.46 -36.69 10.95
N PHE A 14 7.23 -36.22 11.00
CA PHE A 14 6.72 -35.22 10.06
C PHE A 14 7.39 -33.88 10.37
N LEU A 15 8.39 -33.52 9.57
CA LEU A 15 8.94 -32.18 9.53
C LEU A 15 7.91 -31.28 8.84
N LEU A 16 7.02 -30.64 9.59
CA LEU A 16 6.22 -29.51 9.10
C LEU A 16 7.20 -28.38 8.80
N ALA A 17 7.59 -28.23 7.55
CA ALA A 17 8.18 -26.99 7.08
C ALA A 17 7.09 -25.91 7.15
N MET A 18 7.01 -25.17 8.26
CA MET A 18 6.34 -23.89 8.29
C MET A 18 7.08 -22.99 7.29
N LEU A 19 6.53 -22.85 6.10
CA LEU A 19 6.84 -21.73 5.22
C LEU A 19 6.47 -20.49 6.03
N ALA A 20 7.46 -19.87 6.65
CA ALA A 20 7.32 -18.54 7.21
C ALA A 20 7.00 -17.63 6.02
N VAL A 21 5.72 -17.32 5.84
CA VAL A 21 5.30 -16.22 4.99
C VAL A 21 5.94 -15.00 5.63
N ALA A 22 6.98 -14.45 4.96
CA ALA A 22 7.56 -13.20 5.42
C ALA A 22 6.42 -12.18 5.50
N PRO A 23 6.28 -11.47 6.62
CA PRO A 23 5.21 -10.49 6.74
C PRO A 23 5.32 -9.51 5.57
N ILE A 24 4.22 -9.30 4.86
CA ILE A 24 4.10 -8.25 3.86
C ILE A 24 4.38 -6.96 4.61
N LYS A 25 5.54 -6.34 4.32
CA LYS A 25 5.87 -5.05 4.92
C LYS A 25 5.02 -4.00 4.23
N ALA A 26 4.41 -3.10 5.02
CA ALA A 26 3.74 -1.92 4.49
C ALA A 26 4.66 -1.18 3.51
N GLN A 27 4.08 -0.50 2.53
CA GLN A 27 4.83 0.48 1.72
C GLN A 27 5.19 1.74 2.53
N VAL A 28 5.41 1.57 3.82
CA VAL A 28 5.97 2.59 4.69
C VAL A 28 7.48 2.53 4.55
N ALA A 29 8.07 3.61 4.06
CA ALA A 29 9.48 3.68 3.72
C ALA A 29 10.40 3.97 4.92
N PHE A 30 9.86 4.10 6.14
CA PHE A 30 10.59 4.53 7.32
C PHE A 30 10.00 3.97 8.61
N GLY A 31 10.76 4.08 9.69
CA GLY A 31 10.33 3.75 11.04
C GLY A 31 10.00 2.27 11.25
N ASP A 32 9.38 2.00 12.37
CA ASP A 32 8.82 0.71 12.72
C ASP A 32 7.31 0.75 12.50
N ALA A 33 6.84 0.13 11.42
CA ALA A 33 5.44 0.07 11.04
C ALA A 33 4.79 -1.23 11.52
N ALA A 34 3.69 -1.10 12.25
CA ALA A 34 2.87 -2.22 12.72
C ALA A 34 1.44 -2.10 12.18
N LYS A 35 0.85 -3.25 11.80
CA LYS A 35 -0.57 -3.27 11.40
C LYS A 35 -1.45 -2.79 12.56
N PHE A 36 -2.38 -1.89 12.23
CA PHE A 36 -3.27 -1.26 13.20
C PHE A 36 -4.74 -1.59 12.94
N ASN A 37 -4.98 -2.78 12.39
CA ASN A 37 -6.27 -3.22 11.87
C ASN A 37 -7.26 -3.70 12.93
N ASP A 38 -6.82 -4.21 14.06
CA ASP A 38 -7.70 -4.86 15.03
C ASP A 38 -8.36 -3.89 16.00
N GLY A 39 -9.53 -4.28 16.50
CA GLY A 39 -10.18 -3.58 17.63
C GLY A 39 -10.77 -2.22 17.31
N TRP A 40 -11.20 -2.01 16.08
CA TRP A 40 -11.98 -0.84 15.69
C TRP A 40 -13.45 -0.98 16.08
N LEU A 41 -14.06 0.14 16.40
CA LEU A 41 -15.49 0.30 16.62
C LEU A 41 -16.09 0.99 15.41
N PHE A 42 -17.25 0.56 14.95
CA PHE A 42 -17.90 1.07 13.73
C PHE A 42 -19.37 1.35 13.93
N ARG A 43 -19.85 2.43 13.32
CA ARG A 43 -21.27 2.78 13.26
C ARG A 43 -21.59 3.60 12.01
N LEU A 44 -22.70 3.26 11.33
CA LEU A 44 -23.29 4.09 10.28
C LEU A 44 -24.13 5.19 10.93
N THR A 45 -23.67 6.43 10.83
CA THR A 45 -24.33 7.61 11.38
C THR A 45 -23.64 8.88 10.89
N ASP A 46 -24.32 10.01 10.90
CA ASP A 46 -23.76 11.34 10.65
C ASP A 46 -23.92 12.22 11.91
N ASP A 47 -23.12 11.90 12.94
CA ASP A 47 -23.11 12.63 14.20
C ASP A 47 -21.72 13.24 14.44
N SER A 48 -21.62 14.56 14.38
CA SER A 48 -20.36 15.28 14.56
C SER A 48 -19.81 15.24 15.99
N ALA A 49 -20.64 14.87 17.00
CA ALA A 49 -20.16 14.72 18.37
C ALA A 49 -19.19 13.55 18.56
N ILE A 50 -19.13 12.64 17.59
CA ILE A 50 -18.27 11.44 17.59
C ILE A 50 -16.77 11.78 17.68
N VAL A 51 -16.36 12.96 17.26
CA VAL A 51 -14.96 13.40 17.37
C VAL A 51 -14.49 13.57 18.83
N ARG A 52 -15.41 13.71 19.77
CA ARG A 52 -15.10 13.94 21.19
C ARG A 52 -14.51 12.68 21.83
N THR A 53 -13.54 12.87 22.70
CA THR A 53 -12.91 11.75 23.43
C THR A 53 -13.84 11.08 24.44
N ASP A 54 -14.80 11.84 24.98
CA ASP A 54 -15.80 11.38 25.96
C ASP A 54 -17.11 10.86 25.33
N TYR A 55 -17.16 10.72 24.00
CA TYR A 55 -18.32 10.15 23.31
C TYR A 55 -18.49 8.69 23.69
N ASP A 56 -19.71 8.28 24.08
CA ASP A 56 -20.01 6.89 24.43
C ASP A 56 -20.14 6.03 23.15
N ASP A 57 -19.12 5.22 22.88
CA ASP A 57 -19.06 4.25 21.79
C ASP A 57 -19.17 2.78 22.27
N SER A 58 -19.56 2.57 23.52
CA SER A 58 -19.65 1.23 24.13
C SER A 58 -20.62 0.28 23.42
N ALA A 59 -21.67 0.82 22.79
CA ALA A 59 -22.66 0.07 22.03
C ALA A 59 -22.31 -0.11 20.54
N TRP A 60 -21.11 0.34 20.12
CA TRP A 60 -20.70 0.21 18.72
C TRP A 60 -20.25 -1.19 18.36
N ARG A 61 -20.46 -1.54 17.10
CA ARG A 61 -19.98 -2.80 16.56
C ARG A 61 -18.46 -2.85 16.54
N LYS A 62 -17.88 -3.86 17.15
CA LYS A 62 -16.44 -4.13 17.09
C LYS A 62 -16.10 -4.93 15.83
N LEU A 63 -15.05 -4.51 15.13
CA LEU A 63 -14.56 -5.17 13.90
C LEU A 63 -13.04 -5.02 13.74
N SER A 64 -12.50 -5.77 12.80
CA SER A 64 -11.13 -5.61 12.28
C SER A 64 -11.17 -5.06 10.86
N LEU A 65 -10.18 -4.22 10.51
CA LEU A 65 -9.95 -3.74 9.16
C LEU A 65 -9.19 -4.80 8.33
N PRO A 66 -9.26 -4.73 7.01
CA PRO A 66 -10.07 -3.84 6.17
C PRO A 66 -11.57 -4.11 6.26
N HIS A 67 -12.40 -3.09 5.98
CA HIS A 67 -13.84 -3.18 6.09
C HIS A 67 -14.55 -2.40 4.98
N ASP A 68 -15.55 -3.02 4.36
CA ASP A 68 -16.42 -2.46 3.34
C ASP A 68 -17.88 -2.67 3.77
N TRP A 69 -18.54 -1.60 4.26
CA TRP A 69 -19.91 -1.75 4.76
C TRP A 69 -20.95 -1.84 3.65
N SER A 70 -20.61 -1.46 2.39
CA SER A 70 -21.59 -1.52 1.30
C SER A 70 -22.06 -2.96 1.03
N ILE A 71 -21.15 -3.95 1.07
CA ILE A 71 -21.52 -5.36 0.86
C ILE A 71 -22.36 -5.97 2.00
N GLU A 72 -22.43 -5.29 3.13
CA GLU A 72 -23.28 -5.70 4.26
C GLU A 72 -24.70 -5.17 4.11
N GLY A 73 -24.92 -4.20 3.21
CA GLY A 73 -26.20 -3.60 2.94
C GLY A 73 -27.07 -4.45 2.01
N GLN A 74 -28.36 -4.12 2.00
CA GLN A 74 -29.29 -4.79 1.10
C GLN A 74 -29.26 -4.18 -0.30
N LEU A 75 -29.20 -5.02 -1.31
CA LEU A 75 -29.37 -4.64 -2.71
C LEU A 75 -30.75 -4.01 -2.92
N SER A 76 -30.82 -2.90 -3.64
CA SER A 76 -32.09 -2.26 -3.98
C SER A 76 -32.05 -1.71 -5.41
N PRO A 77 -33.13 -1.94 -6.19
CA PRO A 77 -33.24 -1.37 -7.54
C PRO A 77 -33.36 0.17 -7.54
N THR A 78 -33.58 0.79 -6.37
CA THR A 78 -33.58 2.25 -6.21
C THR A 78 -32.20 2.85 -6.01
N LEU A 79 -31.18 2.02 -5.77
CA LEU A 79 -29.79 2.44 -5.63
C LEU A 79 -29.09 2.44 -7.01
N ALA A 80 -27.92 3.08 -7.08
CA ALA A 80 -27.21 3.28 -8.33
C ALA A 80 -26.66 1.97 -8.90
N SER A 81 -26.94 1.70 -10.18
CA SER A 81 -26.35 0.55 -10.88
C SER A 81 -24.84 0.66 -11.05
N CYS A 82 -24.33 1.89 -11.17
CA CYS A 82 -22.89 2.14 -11.30
C CYS A 82 -22.09 1.71 -10.07
N THR A 83 -22.72 1.56 -8.90
CA THR A 83 -22.11 1.06 -7.66
C THR A 83 -22.65 -0.31 -7.23
N GLY A 84 -23.21 -1.08 -8.16
CA GLY A 84 -23.68 -2.44 -7.92
C GLY A 84 -25.00 -2.54 -7.14
N TYR A 85 -25.83 -1.48 -7.12
CA TYR A 85 -27.08 -1.43 -6.36
C TYR A 85 -26.92 -1.58 -4.84
N LEU A 86 -25.74 -1.29 -4.32
CA LEU A 86 -25.40 -1.33 -2.90
C LEU A 86 -25.41 0.07 -2.28
N PRO A 87 -25.70 0.19 -0.97
CA PRO A 87 -25.79 1.49 -0.31
C PRO A 87 -24.40 2.09 -0.03
N GLY A 88 -24.32 3.41 -0.11
CA GLY A 88 -23.24 4.21 0.47
C GLY A 88 -23.57 4.69 1.89
N GLY A 89 -23.39 5.98 2.16
CA GLY A 89 -23.73 6.62 3.43
C GLY A 89 -22.54 7.21 4.15
N ILE A 90 -22.71 7.54 5.43
CA ILE A 90 -21.65 8.06 6.28
C ILE A 90 -21.38 7.06 7.39
N GLY A 91 -20.10 6.65 7.50
CA GLY A 91 -19.64 5.73 8.52
C GLY A 91 -18.57 6.36 9.40
N TRP A 92 -18.61 6.03 10.67
CA TRP A 92 -17.58 6.40 11.62
C TRP A 92 -16.88 5.18 12.16
N TYR A 93 -15.55 5.28 12.24
CA TYR A 93 -14.68 4.32 12.88
C TYR A 93 -14.04 4.99 14.09
N ARG A 94 -13.94 4.28 15.23
CA ARG A 94 -13.23 4.73 16.42
C ARG A 94 -12.29 3.64 16.90
N LYS A 95 -11.15 4.05 17.45
CA LYS A 95 -10.20 3.13 18.05
C LYS A 95 -9.55 3.75 19.28
N HIS A 96 -9.64 3.05 20.40
CA HIS A 96 -8.93 3.36 21.63
C HIS A 96 -7.58 2.64 21.65
N PHE A 97 -6.51 3.34 21.98
CA PHE A 97 -5.17 2.77 21.98
C PHE A 97 -4.22 3.53 22.89
N ARG A 98 -3.11 2.88 23.23
CA ARG A 98 -1.96 3.47 23.94
C ARG A 98 -0.72 3.35 23.08
N VAL A 99 0.18 4.28 23.26
CA VAL A 99 1.53 4.22 22.69
C VAL A 99 2.48 3.98 23.86
N GLU A 100 3.23 2.89 23.78
CA GLU A 100 4.09 2.42 24.90
C GLU A 100 5.58 2.35 24.50
N ASP A 101 5.92 2.80 23.27
CA ASP A 101 7.29 2.80 22.78
C ASP A 101 8.02 4.12 23.13
N ASN A 102 9.34 4.14 22.87
CA ASN A 102 10.18 5.30 23.10
C ASN A 102 10.46 6.12 21.83
N ALA A 103 9.67 5.97 20.78
CA ALA A 103 9.83 6.75 19.57
C ALA A 103 9.45 8.21 19.80
N THR A 104 10.13 9.13 19.11
CA THR A 104 9.86 10.56 19.22
C THR A 104 8.75 11.03 18.31
N ARG A 105 8.40 10.23 17.29
CA ARG A 105 7.38 10.52 16.31
C ARG A 105 6.46 9.33 16.10
N HIS A 106 5.18 9.63 15.90
CA HIS A 106 4.17 8.62 15.57
C HIS A 106 3.28 9.11 14.43
N TYR A 107 3.07 8.23 13.49
CA TYR A 107 2.25 8.51 12.32
C TYR A 107 1.17 7.44 12.16
N ILE A 108 0.05 7.83 11.54
CA ILE A 108 -0.97 6.90 11.08
C ILE A 108 -0.99 6.90 9.55
N TYR A 109 -0.85 5.72 8.95
CA TYR A 109 -0.84 5.53 7.52
C TYR A 109 -2.02 4.69 7.09
N PHE A 110 -2.79 5.20 6.13
CA PHE A 110 -3.92 4.52 5.51
C PHE A 110 -3.56 4.17 4.07
N GLU A 111 -3.74 2.92 3.68
CA GLU A 111 -3.53 2.49 2.29
C GLU A 111 -4.70 2.86 1.38
N GLY A 112 -5.90 3.05 1.93
CA GLY A 112 -7.08 3.49 1.19
C GLY A 112 -8.33 3.56 2.05
N VAL A 113 -9.07 4.67 1.90
CA VAL A 113 -10.35 4.92 2.59
C VAL A 113 -11.33 5.49 1.59
N TYR A 114 -12.42 4.79 1.27
CA TYR A 114 -13.39 5.23 0.29
C TYR A 114 -14.63 5.79 0.96
N ASN A 115 -14.90 7.11 0.83
CA ASN A 115 -14.06 8.20 0.37
C ASN A 115 -14.28 9.43 1.27
N ARG A 116 -13.80 10.60 0.89
CA ARG A 116 -13.95 11.88 1.64
C ARG A 116 -13.74 11.70 3.14
N SER A 117 -12.60 11.07 3.48
CA SER A 117 -12.28 10.78 4.87
C SER A 117 -11.79 12.00 5.64
N GLU A 118 -12.17 12.07 6.91
CA GLU A 118 -11.64 12.98 7.91
C GLU A 118 -11.09 12.18 9.07
N VAL A 119 -9.86 12.47 9.48
CA VAL A 119 -9.18 11.72 10.55
C VAL A 119 -8.92 12.64 11.73
N TYR A 120 -9.33 12.21 12.91
CA TYR A 120 -9.20 12.97 14.16
C TYR A 120 -8.45 12.15 15.20
N LEU A 121 -7.55 12.80 15.92
CA LEU A 121 -6.90 12.22 17.11
C LEU A 121 -7.23 13.07 18.33
N ASN A 122 -7.81 12.46 19.35
CA ASN A 122 -8.20 13.12 20.59
C ASN A 122 -9.05 14.38 20.38
N GLY A 123 -9.92 14.37 19.36
CA GLY A 123 -10.77 15.49 18.97
C GLY A 123 -10.12 16.51 18.02
N HIS A 124 -8.82 16.39 17.74
CA HIS A 124 -8.09 17.26 16.82
C HIS A 124 -8.10 16.68 15.40
N LEU A 125 -8.48 17.48 14.41
CA LEU A 125 -8.42 17.09 13.01
C LEU A 125 -6.94 16.94 12.56
N LEU A 126 -6.55 15.75 12.15
CA LEU A 126 -5.25 15.50 11.53
C LEU A 126 -5.26 15.90 10.06
N GLY A 127 -6.34 15.63 9.35
CA GLY A 127 -6.50 16.01 7.95
C GLY A 127 -7.73 15.39 7.30
N LYS A 128 -7.93 15.79 6.03
CA LYS A 128 -9.00 15.32 5.15
C LYS A 128 -8.41 14.74 3.88
N ARG A 129 -9.05 13.70 3.36
CA ARG A 129 -8.65 13.09 2.08
C ARG A 129 -9.90 12.79 1.25
N PRO A 130 -10.15 13.58 0.19
CA PRO A 130 -11.32 13.38 -0.68
C PRO A 130 -11.19 12.12 -1.54
N ASN A 131 -10.00 11.85 -2.09
CA ASN A 131 -9.74 10.68 -2.94
C ASN A 131 -9.76 9.39 -2.12
N GLY A 132 -10.47 8.38 -2.63
CA GLY A 132 -10.64 7.09 -1.96
C GLY A 132 -9.55 6.04 -2.24
N TYR A 133 -8.66 6.27 -3.22
CA TYR A 133 -7.74 5.26 -3.72
C TYR A 133 -6.28 5.48 -3.32
N VAL A 134 -5.91 6.73 -3.10
CA VAL A 134 -4.52 7.10 -2.79
C VAL A 134 -4.27 6.96 -1.31
N SER A 135 -3.14 6.35 -0.98
CA SER A 135 -2.68 6.24 0.41
C SER A 135 -2.26 7.60 0.98
N PHE A 136 -2.34 7.74 2.29
CA PHE A 136 -1.99 8.98 2.98
C PHE A 136 -1.46 8.73 4.39
N LEU A 137 -0.70 9.70 4.88
CA LEU A 137 -0.03 9.67 6.17
C LEU A 137 -0.36 10.94 6.96
N TYR A 138 -0.61 10.81 8.26
CA TYR A 138 -0.72 11.96 9.17
C TYR A 138 0.21 11.81 10.36
N ASP A 139 0.87 12.91 10.74
CA ASP A 139 1.65 13.02 11.99
C ASP A 139 0.70 13.13 13.19
N MET A 140 0.74 12.16 14.06
CA MET A 140 -0.05 12.12 15.30
C MET A 140 0.65 12.78 16.48
N THR A 141 1.98 12.94 16.40
CA THR A 141 2.85 13.34 17.50
C THR A 141 2.36 14.57 18.28
N PRO A 142 1.87 15.67 17.61
CA PRO A 142 1.45 16.86 18.32
C PRO A 142 0.21 16.69 19.21
N TYR A 143 -0.59 15.65 18.96
CA TYR A 143 -1.89 15.42 19.60
C TYR A 143 -1.97 14.13 20.43
N LEU A 144 -0.89 13.34 20.45
CA LEU A 144 -0.79 12.17 21.32
C LEU A 144 -0.73 12.58 22.78
N LYS A 145 -1.41 11.79 23.62
CA LYS A 145 -1.40 11.95 25.08
C LYS A 145 -0.74 10.73 25.72
N GLU A 146 -0.18 10.93 26.90
CA GLU A 146 0.19 9.82 27.77
C GLU A 146 -1.09 9.04 28.17
N GLY A 147 -1.04 7.72 28.08
CA GLY A 147 -2.19 6.85 28.36
C GLY A 147 -3.13 6.69 27.17
N ASP A 148 -4.44 6.82 27.40
CA ASP A 148 -5.47 6.49 26.44
C ASP A 148 -5.64 7.58 25.37
N ASN A 149 -5.60 7.16 24.11
CA ASN A 149 -5.85 7.97 22.94
C ASN A 149 -7.05 7.45 22.16
N VAL A 150 -7.75 8.34 21.49
CA VAL A 150 -8.91 8.02 20.64
C VAL A 150 -8.66 8.51 19.22
N LEU A 151 -8.56 7.59 18.29
CA LEU A 151 -8.56 7.88 16.85
C LEU A 151 -9.99 7.73 16.33
N ALA A 152 -10.50 8.75 15.63
CA ALA A 152 -11.80 8.73 14.99
C ALA A 152 -11.66 9.05 13.50
N VAL A 153 -12.33 8.26 12.66
CA VAL A 153 -12.30 8.42 11.20
C VAL A 153 -13.72 8.50 10.69
N ARG A 154 -14.08 9.65 10.11
CA ARG A 154 -15.32 9.83 9.35
C ARG A 154 -15.08 9.47 7.91
N VAL A 155 -15.97 8.69 7.32
CA VAL A 155 -15.92 8.33 5.90
C VAL A 155 -17.26 8.70 5.29
N ASP A 156 -17.25 9.59 4.28
CA ASP A 156 -18.47 10.11 3.66
C ASP A 156 -18.61 9.59 2.22
N HIS A 157 -19.31 8.49 2.06
CA HIS A 157 -19.76 7.97 0.77
C HIS A 157 -21.27 8.19 0.56
N SER A 158 -21.80 9.35 1.02
CA SER A 158 -23.19 9.72 0.79
C SER A 158 -23.49 10.03 -0.68
N ARG A 159 -22.48 10.47 -1.45
CA ARG A 159 -22.53 10.60 -2.91
C ARG A 159 -22.27 9.25 -3.57
N TYR A 160 -23.13 8.28 -3.33
CA TYR A 160 -22.92 6.89 -3.71
C TYR A 160 -22.87 6.60 -5.23
N ALA A 161 -23.26 7.53 -6.08
CA ALA A 161 -23.18 7.44 -7.54
C ALA A 161 -21.94 8.17 -8.09
N ASP A 162 -20.78 7.97 -7.51
CA ASP A 162 -19.57 8.72 -7.77
C ASP A 162 -18.56 8.02 -8.71
N SER A 163 -18.86 6.79 -9.17
CA SER A 163 -18.04 6.07 -10.14
C SER A 163 -18.89 5.31 -11.16
N ARG A 164 -18.25 4.53 -12.06
CA ARG A 164 -18.90 3.67 -13.05
C ARG A 164 -18.67 2.18 -12.79
N TRP A 165 -18.18 1.85 -11.60
CA TRP A 165 -17.90 0.50 -11.11
C TRP A 165 -18.15 0.48 -9.61
N TYR A 166 -18.16 -0.72 -9.03
CA TYR A 166 -18.27 -0.90 -7.59
C TYR A 166 -17.04 -0.35 -6.86
N THR A 167 -17.24 0.54 -5.91
CA THR A 167 -16.16 1.22 -5.17
C THR A 167 -15.95 0.67 -3.77
N GLY A 168 -16.98 0.10 -3.15
CA GLY A 168 -17.00 -0.17 -1.73
C GLY A 168 -17.17 1.09 -0.89
N SER A 169 -17.19 0.95 0.41
CA SER A 169 -17.29 2.06 1.36
C SER A 169 -16.58 1.73 2.66
N GLY A 170 -15.70 2.62 3.12
CA GLY A 170 -15.03 2.45 4.40
C GLY A 170 -13.52 2.43 4.33
N ILE A 171 -12.90 1.98 5.41
CA ILE A 171 -11.46 1.73 5.48
C ILE A 171 -11.19 0.35 4.87
N TYR A 172 -11.08 0.30 3.55
CA TYR A 172 -11.10 -0.96 2.79
C TYR A 172 -9.71 -1.53 2.49
N ARG A 173 -8.65 -0.87 2.97
CA ARG A 173 -7.25 -1.33 2.92
C ARG A 173 -6.62 -1.26 4.30
N ASP A 174 -5.39 -1.76 4.42
CA ASP A 174 -4.67 -1.82 5.70
C ASP A 174 -4.39 -0.42 6.28
N VAL A 175 -4.37 -0.37 7.62
CA VAL A 175 -3.94 0.79 8.40
C VAL A 175 -2.70 0.42 9.20
N TRP A 176 -1.75 1.35 9.30
CA TRP A 176 -0.48 1.14 9.97
C TRP A 176 -0.18 2.25 10.97
N LEU A 177 0.26 1.86 12.15
CA LEU A 177 0.88 2.75 13.13
C LEU A 177 2.38 2.72 12.88
N VAL A 178 2.99 3.91 12.73
CA VAL A 178 4.42 4.04 12.45
C VAL A 178 5.09 4.81 13.57
N ALA A 179 6.11 4.20 14.17
CA ALA A 179 6.96 4.81 15.18
C ALA A 179 8.32 5.15 14.55
N ALA A 180 8.79 6.40 14.68
CA ALA A 180 10.00 6.86 14.05
C ALA A 180 10.80 7.82 14.94
N PRO A 181 12.13 7.98 14.72
CA PRO A 181 12.91 9.06 15.32
C PRO A 181 12.63 10.41 14.65
N ASP A 182 13.04 11.52 15.28
CA ASP A 182 12.94 12.88 14.69
C ASP A 182 13.71 13.04 13.36
N THR A 183 14.66 12.16 13.10
CA THR A 183 15.40 12.10 11.83
C THR A 183 15.22 10.73 11.22
N HIS A 184 14.51 10.66 10.11
CA HIS A 184 14.17 9.40 9.43
C HIS A 184 14.16 9.55 7.90
N ILE A 185 14.04 8.46 7.17
CA ILE A 185 13.78 8.48 5.73
C ILE A 185 12.36 9.00 5.52
N ALA A 186 12.17 9.95 4.62
CA ALA A 186 10.84 10.51 4.35
C ALA A 186 9.89 9.44 3.78
N GLN A 187 8.59 9.54 4.06
CA GLN A 187 7.60 8.70 3.40
C GLN A 187 7.65 8.93 1.88
N TRP A 188 7.65 7.83 1.12
CA TRP A 188 7.91 7.79 -0.34
C TRP A 188 9.28 8.39 -0.74
N GLY A 189 10.15 8.60 0.20
CA GLY A 189 11.46 9.23 0.00
C GLY A 189 12.55 8.29 -0.54
N VAL A 190 12.25 7.05 -0.94
CA VAL A 190 13.20 6.14 -1.58
C VAL A 190 12.76 5.86 -3.00
N GLY A 191 13.42 6.50 -3.96
CA GLY A 191 13.27 6.24 -5.38
C GLY A 191 14.47 5.44 -5.93
N TRP A 192 14.25 4.68 -7.00
CA TRP A 192 15.33 4.02 -7.71
C TRP A 192 15.00 3.81 -9.19
N HIS A 193 16.03 3.76 -10.02
CA HIS A 193 15.91 3.37 -11.42
C HIS A 193 17.22 2.77 -11.94
N ALA A 194 17.13 1.99 -13.02
CA ALA A 194 18.32 1.50 -13.73
C ALA A 194 18.84 2.61 -14.66
N ALA A 195 19.85 3.36 -14.22
CA ALA A 195 20.47 4.42 -15.02
C ALA A 195 21.19 3.83 -16.26
N SER A 196 21.71 2.60 -16.13
CA SER A 196 22.19 1.80 -17.25
C SER A 196 22.04 0.31 -16.95
N LEU A 197 21.78 -0.50 -18.00
CA LEU A 197 21.63 -1.94 -17.87
C LEU A 197 22.17 -2.64 -19.13
N THR A 198 23.24 -3.38 -18.95
CA THR A 198 23.85 -4.27 -19.95
C THR A 198 24.03 -5.67 -19.35
N ASP A 199 24.42 -6.66 -20.14
CA ASP A 199 24.71 -8.01 -19.63
C ASP A 199 25.95 -8.04 -18.72
N LYS A 200 26.86 -7.07 -18.88
CA LYS A 200 28.10 -7.00 -18.09
C LYS A 200 27.91 -6.22 -16.79
N GLN A 201 27.12 -5.16 -16.82
CA GLN A 201 26.95 -4.24 -15.68
C GLN A 201 25.60 -3.55 -15.70
N ALA A 202 25.06 -3.31 -14.50
CA ALA A 202 24.01 -2.33 -14.26
C ALA A 202 24.49 -1.23 -13.33
N VAL A 203 23.96 -0.02 -13.52
CA VAL A 203 24.04 1.09 -12.56
C VAL A 203 22.62 1.35 -12.07
N VAL A 204 22.39 1.11 -10.80
CA VAL A 204 21.13 1.40 -10.13
C VAL A 204 21.29 2.72 -9.39
N ALA A 205 20.66 3.76 -9.89
CA ALA A 205 20.57 5.04 -9.19
C ALA A 205 19.51 4.93 -8.10
N VAL A 206 19.85 5.39 -6.91
CA VAL A 206 18.98 5.39 -5.72
C VAL A 206 18.92 6.80 -5.17
N ASP A 207 17.74 7.39 -5.15
CA ASP A 207 17.47 8.70 -4.58
C ASP A 207 16.80 8.51 -3.23
N VAL A 208 17.30 9.24 -2.20
CA VAL A 208 16.77 9.14 -0.85
C VAL A 208 16.54 10.52 -0.27
N GLU A 209 15.35 10.75 0.26
CA GLU A 209 15.00 11.92 1.04
C GLU A 209 15.04 11.58 2.53
N VAL A 210 15.77 12.40 3.29
CA VAL A 210 15.85 12.30 4.75
C VAL A 210 15.13 13.50 5.35
N GLU A 211 14.11 13.23 6.14
CA GLU A 211 13.34 14.23 6.88
C GLU A 211 13.93 14.43 8.27
N LYS A 212 14.10 15.66 8.67
CA LYS A 212 14.63 16.07 9.97
C LYS A 212 13.66 17.06 10.61
N HIS A 213 12.98 16.66 11.64
CA HIS A 213 12.05 17.49 12.40
C HIS A 213 12.72 18.40 13.42
N LYS A 214 14.01 18.17 13.68
CA LYS A 214 14.86 18.99 14.53
C LYS A 214 16.26 19.05 13.96
N ALA A 215 16.94 20.15 14.21
CA ALA A 215 18.37 20.25 13.93
C ALA A 215 19.15 19.21 14.76
N THR A 216 20.17 18.61 14.16
CA THR A 216 21.04 17.64 14.82
C THR A 216 22.51 17.93 14.54
N SER A 217 23.36 17.69 15.53
CA SER A 217 24.82 17.71 15.39
C SER A 217 25.40 16.34 14.99
N ASP A 218 24.56 15.32 14.86
CA ASP A 218 24.98 13.96 14.50
C ASP A 218 25.58 13.92 13.10
N LYS A 219 26.59 13.07 12.94
CA LYS A 219 27.14 12.75 11.62
C LYS A 219 26.19 11.78 10.94
N LEU A 220 25.34 12.31 10.05
CA LEU A 220 24.37 11.53 9.31
C LEU A 220 24.99 10.92 8.04
N GLU A 221 24.74 9.66 7.80
CA GLU A 221 25.14 8.93 6.60
C GLU A 221 23.99 8.09 6.07
N LEU A 222 23.85 8.03 4.76
CA LEU A 222 22.99 7.05 4.07
C LEU A 222 23.85 5.94 3.51
N LYS A 223 23.38 4.70 3.73
CA LYS A 223 23.97 3.49 3.19
C LYS A 223 22.92 2.74 2.39
N ALA A 224 23.11 2.62 1.08
CA ALA A 224 22.30 1.77 0.20
C ALA A 224 23.07 0.48 -0.12
N SER A 225 22.40 -0.66 0.01
CA SER A 225 22.97 -1.99 -0.26
C SER A 225 21.98 -2.81 -1.07
N LEU A 226 22.44 -3.44 -2.14
CA LEU A 226 21.64 -4.33 -2.98
C LEU A 226 22.03 -5.80 -2.72
N TYR A 227 21.02 -6.64 -2.51
CA TYR A 227 21.19 -8.06 -2.23
C TYR A 227 20.49 -8.88 -3.32
N ASP A 228 21.08 -10.01 -3.68
CA ASP A 228 20.46 -10.99 -4.56
C ASP A 228 19.43 -11.87 -3.82
N THR A 229 18.81 -12.80 -4.54
CA THR A 229 17.79 -13.70 -3.98
C THR A 229 18.35 -14.70 -2.96
N ALA A 230 19.67 -14.94 -2.97
CA ALA A 230 20.35 -15.76 -1.96
C ALA A 230 20.77 -14.96 -0.71
N GLY A 231 20.44 -13.66 -0.66
CA GLY A 231 20.82 -12.76 0.44
C GLY A 231 22.28 -12.31 0.39
N LYS A 232 23.00 -12.56 -0.71
CA LYS A 232 24.36 -12.07 -0.90
C LYS A 232 24.34 -10.61 -1.33
N LYS A 233 25.13 -9.78 -0.66
CA LYS A 233 25.30 -8.38 -1.03
C LYS A 233 26.08 -8.28 -2.35
N VAL A 234 25.47 -7.66 -3.38
CA VAL A 234 26.05 -7.53 -4.73
C VAL A 234 26.55 -6.11 -5.02
N ALA A 235 26.03 -5.10 -4.32
CA ALA A 235 26.51 -3.71 -4.41
C ALA A 235 26.24 -2.97 -3.10
N GLN A 236 27.05 -1.94 -2.83
CA GLN A 236 26.85 -1.05 -1.68
C GLN A 236 27.48 0.30 -1.96
N ARG A 237 26.82 1.35 -1.50
CA ARG A 237 27.35 2.71 -1.46
C ARG A 237 26.98 3.36 -0.14
N ARG A 238 27.85 4.30 0.31
CA ARG A 238 27.59 5.14 1.48
C ARG A 238 27.92 6.57 1.10
N VAL A 239 27.06 7.51 1.53
CA VAL A 239 27.26 8.96 1.35
C VAL A 239 26.93 9.68 2.63
N ARG A 240 27.59 10.80 2.88
CA ARG A 240 27.26 11.69 3.98
C ARG A 240 26.01 12.49 3.62
N VAL A 241 25.06 12.57 4.55
CA VAL A 241 23.91 13.48 4.44
C VAL A 241 24.39 14.88 4.81
N ALA A 242 24.14 15.85 3.91
CA ALA A 242 24.56 17.22 4.12
C ALA A 242 23.77 17.84 5.29
N ASP A 243 24.42 18.70 6.00
CA ASP A 243 24.09 19.48 7.20
C ASP A 243 22.93 18.96 8.09
N GLY A 244 23.06 19.18 9.40
CA GLY A 244 22.08 18.76 10.40
C GLY A 244 20.89 19.72 10.59
N LYS A 245 20.59 20.60 9.62
CA LYS A 245 19.46 21.53 9.73
C LYS A 245 18.14 20.81 9.60
N GLU A 246 17.12 21.35 10.23
CA GLU A 246 15.72 20.92 10.05
C GLU A 246 15.29 21.01 8.58
N GLY A 247 14.42 20.11 8.15
CA GLY A 247 13.90 20.02 6.79
C GLY A 247 14.34 18.75 6.06
N ILE A 248 14.10 18.71 4.75
CA ILE A 248 14.38 17.56 3.88
C ILE A 248 15.76 17.69 3.23
N ALA A 249 16.59 16.65 3.41
CA ALA A 249 17.86 16.50 2.69
C ALA A 249 17.74 15.41 1.63
N LYS A 250 18.12 15.75 0.38
CA LYS A 250 18.10 14.79 -0.75
C LYS A 250 19.50 14.26 -1.01
N GLN A 251 19.61 12.96 -1.26
CA GLN A 251 20.87 12.28 -1.56
C GLN A 251 20.67 11.28 -2.70
N SER A 252 21.67 11.19 -3.58
CA SER A 252 21.69 10.22 -4.67
C SER A 252 22.89 9.30 -4.56
N LEU A 253 22.70 8.01 -4.83
CA LEU A 253 23.75 6.98 -4.76
C LEU A 253 23.67 6.06 -5.98
N ASP A 254 24.81 5.78 -6.59
CA ASP A 254 24.92 4.81 -7.69
C ASP A 254 25.43 3.47 -7.19
N LEU A 255 24.67 2.42 -7.38
CA LEU A 255 25.04 1.04 -7.08
C LEU A 255 25.43 0.31 -8.37
N LYS A 256 26.71 -0.12 -8.47
CA LYS A 256 27.20 -0.85 -9.62
C LYS A 256 27.09 -2.36 -9.39
N VAL A 257 26.32 -3.04 -10.24
CA VAL A 257 26.08 -4.48 -10.18
C VAL A 257 26.76 -5.16 -11.37
N SER A 258 27.70 -6.08 -11.11
CA SER A 258 28.34 -6.88 -12.16
C SER A 258 27.47 -8.07 -12.55
N LYS A 259 27.34 -8.33 -13.86
CA LYS A 259 26.54 -9.43 -14.44
C LYS A 259 25.13 -9.47 -13.83
N PRO A 260 24.32 -8.41 -14.01
CA PRO A 260 23.02 -8.32 -13.38
C PRO A 260 22.04 -9.36 -13.93
N HIS A 261 21.21 -9.91 -13.07
CA HIS A 261 20.04 -10.67 -13.47
C HIS A 261 18.92 -9.72 -13.85
N ARG A 262 18.33 -9.91 -15.03
CA ARG A 262 17.21 -9.11 -15.51
C ARG A 262 15.89 -9.71 -15.02
N TRP A 263 14.98 -8.84 -14.60
CA TRP A 263 13.59 -9.20 -14.39
C TRP A 263 12.90 -9.38 -15.74
N ASN A 264 12.13 -10.45 -15.89
CA ASN A 264 11.24 -10.67 -17.03
C ASN A 264 10.00 -11.47 -16.62
N LEU A 265 9.07 -11.70 -17.55
CA LEU A 265 7.77 -12.33 -17.28
C LEU A 265 7.89 -13.78 -16.81
N ASP A 266 8.87 -14.53 -17.32
CA ASP A 266 9.05 -15.95 -17.02
C ASP A 266 10.03 -16.17 -15.86
N ASN A 267 10.94 -15.21 -15.64
CA ASN A 267 11.88 -15.21 -14.53
C ASN A 267 11.90 -13.82 -13.88
N PRO A 268 10.93 -13.51 -13.01
CA PRO A 268 10.78 -12.21 -12.36
C PRO A 268 11.79 -12.03 -11.22
N TYR A 269 13.07 -11.93 -11.59
CA TYR A 269 14.17 -11.83 -10.63
C TYR A 269 14.16 -10.48 -9.90
N LEU A 270 14.06 -10.52 -8.58
CA LEU A 270 13.99 -9.34 -7.71
C LEU A 270 15.18 -9.29 -6.77
N TYR A 271 15.94 -8.21 -6.83
CA TYR A 271 16.90 -7.84 -5.81
C TYR A 271 16.17 -7.24 -4.60
N THR A 272 16.87 -7.17 -3.46
CA THR A 272 16.43 -6.43 -2.28
C THR A 272 17.36 -5.24 -2.09
N LEU A 273 16.81 -4.02 -2.25
CA LEU A 273 17.49 -2.78 -1.91
C LEU A 273 17.21 -2.49 -0.44
N LYS A 274 18.26 -2.37 0.37
CA LYS A 274 18.20 -1.88 1.76
C LYS A 274 18.80 -0.50 1.84
N THR A 275 18.00 0.45 2.29
CA THR A 275 18.43 1.80 2.61
C THR A 275 18.51 1.96 4.11
N GLU A 276 19.63 2.41 4.63
CA GLU A 276 19.86 2.59 6.06
C GLU A 276 20.34 4.02 6.32
N LEU A 277 19.67 4.71 7.23
CA LEU A 277 20.10 5.99 7.77
C LEU A 277 20.87 5.74 9.07
N LEU A 278 22.08 6.30 9.15
CA LEU A 278 22.95 6.16 10.30
C LEU A 278 23.25 7.52 10.93
N ALA A 279 23.21 7.56 12.25
CA ALA A 279 23.69 8.70 13.05
C ALA A 279 24.92 8.25 13.84
N ASN A 280 26.05 8.93 13.67
CA ASN A 280 27.33 8.57 14.31
C ASN A 280 27.73 7.09 14.12
N GLY A 281 27.41 6.54 12.93
CA GLY A 281 27.69 5.14 12.55
C GLY A 281 26.67 4.10 13.05
N LYS A 282 25.72 4.46 13.89
CA LYS A 282 24.64 3.59 14.37
C LYS A 282 23.39 3.78 13.49
N ARG A 283 22.76 2.68 13.06
CA ARG A 283 21.50 2.72 12.33
C ARG A 283 20.41 3.31 13.23
N ILE A 284 19.70 4.32 12.71
CA ILE A 284 18.55 4.96 13.36
C ILE A 284 17.26 4.73 12.59
N ASP A 285 17.34 4.47 11.27
CA ASP A 285 16.19 4.19 10.42
C ASP A 285 16.57 3.38 9.18
N GLY A 286 15.60 2.89 8.40
CA GLY A 286 15.87 2.21 7.14
C GLY A 286 14.65 1.53 6.54
N SER A 287 14.72 1.28 5.24
CA SER A 287 13.69 0.59 4.47
C SER A 287 14.24 -0.53 3.60
N GLU A 288 13.36 -1.40 3.16
CA GLU A 288 13.65 -2.47 2.20
C GLU A 288 12.68 -2.38 1.02
N THR A 289 13.22 -2.39 -0.20
CA THR A 289 12.43 -2.32 -1.45
C THR A 289 12.85 -3.43 -2.39
N LYS A 290 11.89 -4.07 -3.08
CA LYS A 290 12.19 -5.04 -4.14
C LYS A 290 12.51 -4.30 -5.44
N VAL A 291 13.54 -4.77 -6.14
CA VAL A 291 14.10 -4.11 -7.33
C VAL A 291 14.24 -5.10 -8.46
N GLY A 292 13.47 -4.91 -9.53
CA GLY A 292 13.55 -5.68 -10.76
C GLY A 292 14.27 -4.89 -11.87
N LEU A 293 15.43 -5.33 -12.31
CA LEU A 293 16.21 -4.64 -13.35
C LEU A 293 15.73 -5.05 -14.74
N ARG A 294 15.21 -4.09 -15.51
CA ARG A 294 14.71 -4.33 -16.87
C ARG A 294 14.86 -3.09 -17.74
N THR A 295 14.83 -3.28 -19.06
CA THR A 295 14.68 -2.20 -20.05
C THR A 295 13.33 -2.32 -20.74
N LEU A 296 12.71 -1.16 -21.01
CA LEU A 296 11.46 -1.04 -21.74
C LEU A 296 11.73 -0.19 -22.98
N GLU A 297 11.25 -0.66 -24.15
CA GLU A 297 11.39 0.06 -25.40
C GLU A 297 10.05 0.14 -26.10
N PHE A 298 9.77 1.30 -26.70
CA PHE A 298 8.56 1.54 -27.47
C PHE A 298 8.97 2.06 -28.85
N ASP A 299 8.47 1.42 -29.90
CA ASP A 299 8.73 1.78 -31.28
C ASP A 299 7.42 1.80 -32.05
N ALA A 300 7.22 2.84 -32.86
CA ALA A 300 5.97 3.04 -33.61
C ALA A 300 5.65 1.90 -34.60
N ASN A 301 6.67 1.20 -35.10
CA ASN A 301 6.51 0.12 -36.07
C ASN A 301 6.63 -1.29 -35.48
N LYS A 302 7.42 -1.44 -34.41
CA LYS A 302 7.70 -2.74 -33.78
C LYS A 302 6.88 -2.98 -32.50
N GLY A 303 6.33 -1.92 -31.89
CA GLY A 303 5.52 -1.99 -30.68
C GLY A 303 6.36 -1.91 -29.42
N PHE A 304 6.18 -2.86 -28.51
CA PHE A 304 6.80 -2.91 -27.19
C PHE A 304 7.88 -3.98 -27.09
N ALA A 305 9.02 -3.66 -26.49
CA ALA A 305 10.04 -4.64 -26.13
C ALA A 305 10.38 -4.59 -24.63
N LEU A 306 10.56 -5.78 -24.07
CA LEU A 306 11.10 -6.00 -22.72
C LEU A 306 12.50 -6.60 -22.84
N ASN A 307 13.51 -5.93 -22.30
CA ASN A 307 14.92 -6.35 -22.38
C ASN A 307 15.40 -6.61 -23.82
N GLY A 308 14.96 -5.79 -24.78
CA GLY A 308 15.29 -5.93 -26.19
C GLY A 308 14.47 -6.99 -26.96
N ASN A 309 13.58 -7.73 -26.29
CA ASN A 309 12.71 -8.73 -26.91
C ASN A 309 11.35 -8.11 -27.26
N TRP A 310 11.07 -7.98 -28.56
CA TRP A 310 9.79 -7.45 -29.05
C TRP A 310 8.66 -8.44 -28.79
N MET A 311 7.58 -7.96 -28.19
CA MET A 311 6.49 -8.80 -27.75
C MET A 311 5.15 -8.09 -27.74
N LYS A 312 4.06 -8.86 -27.74
CA LYS A 312 2.71 -8.32 -27.55
C LYS A 312 2.38 -8.23 -26.06
N VAL A 313 1.84 -7.09 -25.65
CA VAL A 313 1.22 -6.90 -24.34
C VAL A 313 -0.18 -7.51 -24.40
N LYS A 314 -0.38 -8.61 -23.66
CA LYS A 314 -1.66 -9.33 -23.53
C LYS A 314 -2.23 -8.99 -22.17
N GLY A 315 -2.96 -7.88 -22.06
CA GLY A 315 -3.40 -7.32 -20.79
C GLY A 315 -4.90 -7.48 -20.56
N VAL A 316 -5.27 -7.45 -19.28
CA VAL A 316 -6.65 -7.30 -18.81
C VAL A 316 -6.75 -6.13 -17.85
N CYS A 317 -7.94 -5.54 -17.77
CA CYS A 317 -8.26 -4.54 -16.76
C CYS A 317 -8.67 -5.23 -15.46
N LEU A 318 -8.16 -4.74 -14.32
CA LEU A 318 -8.62 -5.16 -13.00
C LEU A 318 -9.08 -3.93 -12.21
N HIS A 319 -10.28 -4.02 -11.65
CA HIS A 319 -10.76 -3.13 -10.61
C HIS A 319 -10.33 -3.66 -9.23
N HIS A 320 -10.51 -2.86 -8.20
CA HIS A 320 -10.03 -3.14 -6.85
C HIS A 320 -10.98 -4.03 -6.01
N ASP A 321 -12.02 -4.58 -6.62
CA ASP A 321 -13.01 -5.43 -5.95
C ASP A 321 -12.84 -6.93 -6.28
N ALA A 322 -13.50 -7.77 -5.51
CA ALA A 322 -13.54 -9.22 -5.71
C ALA A 322 -14.96 -9.81 -5.53
N GLY A 323 -15.95 -9.25 -6.23
CA GLY A 323 -17.33 -9.71 -6.23
C GLY A 323 -17.94 -9.70 -4.82
N VAL A 324 -18.33 -10.84 -4.29
CA VAL A 324 -18.98 -10.96 -2.97
C VAL A 324 -18.10 -10.48 -1.78
N LEU A 325 -16.81 -10.31 -1.99
CA LEU A 325 -15.89 -9.77 -0.98
C LEU A 325 -15.87 -8.24 -0.98
N GLY A 326 -16.54 -7.61 -1.95
CA GLY A 326 -16.48 -6.16 -2.12
C GLY A 326 -15.08 -5.65 -2.41
N ALA A 327 -14.73 -4.51 -1.85
CA ALA A 327 -13.42 -3.88 -2.02
C ALA A 327 -12.34 -4.44 -1.08
N VAL A 328 -12.70 -5.27 -0.11
CA VAL A 328 -11.75 -5.96 0.78
C VAL A 328 -11.24 -7.21 0.10
N VAL A 329 -10.08 -7.13 -0.53
CA VAL A 329 -9.51 -8.26 -1.30
C VAL A 329 -8.25 -8.79 -0.62
N PRO A 330 -8.32 -9.96 0.03
CA PRO A 330 -7.16 -10.59 0.63
C PRO A 330 -6.04 -10.89 -0.39
N PRO A 331 -4.76 -10.87 0.03
CA PRO A 331 -3.61 -11.17 -0.85
C PRO A 331 -3.75 -12.49 -1.61
N GLU A 332 -4.29 -13.53 -0.97
CA GLU A 332 -4.47 -14.86 -1.55
C GLU A 332 -5.49 -14.86 -2.70
N VAL A 333 -6.49 -13.99 -2.63
CA VAL A 333 -7.49 -13.82 -3.71
C VAL A 333 -6.85 -13.14 -4.92
N TRP A 334 -6.02 -12.10 -4.70
CA TRP A 334 -5.24 -11.48 -5.75
C TRP A 334 -4.27 -12.46 -6.38
N GLU A 335 -3.51 -13.20 -5.58
CA GLU A 335 -2.55 -14.19 -6.07
C GLU A 335 -3.22 -15.28 -6.91
N ARG A 336 -4.35 -15.82 -6.44
CA ARG A 336 -5.13 -16.80 -7.20
C ARG A 336 -5.61 -16.22 -8.54
N ARG A 337 -6.14 -14.98 -8.53
CA ARG A 337 -6.60 -14.30 -9.75
C ARG A 337 -5.48 -14.12 -10.76
N LEU A 338 -4.32 -13.63 -10.31
CA LEU A 338 -3.16 -13.43 -11.18
C LEU A 338 -2.64 -14.76 -11.73
N ASN A 339 -2.55 -15.81 -10.91
CA ASN A 339 -2.11 -17.15 -11.38
C ASN A 339 -3.05 -17.71 -12.44
N ASN A 340 -4.39 -17.57 -12.28
CA ASN A 340 -5.35 -17.97 -13.30
C ASN A 340 -5.17 -17.19 -14.59
N LEU A 341 -4.97 -15.87 -14.51
CA LEU A 341 -4.73 -15.02 -15.68
C LEU A 341 -3.42 -15.40 -16.39
N LYS A 342 -2.36 -15.67 -15.64
CA LYS A 342 -1.09 -16.15 -16.21
C LYS A 342 -1.25 -17.49 -16.92
N GLY A 343 -2.05 -18.40 -16.36
CA GLY A 343 -2.34 -19.71 -16.94
C GLY A 343 -3.02 -19.64 -18.33
N ILE A 344 -3.74 -18.57 -18.63
CA ILE A 344 -4.36 -18.33 -19.95
C ILE A 344 -3.54 -17.39 -20.84
N GLY A 345 -2.30 -17.05 -20.44
CA GLY A 345 -1.35 -16.29 -21.24
C GLY A 345 -1.43 -14.78 -21.11
N VAL A 346 -2.10 -14.25 -20.08
CA VAL A 346 -2.06 -12.83 -19.72
C VAL A 346 -0.68 -12.48 -19.15
N ASN A 347 -0.10 -11.37 -19.62
CA ASN A 347 1.22 -10.91 -19.22
C ASN A 347 1.24 -9.46 -18.71
N ALA A 348 0.10 -8.79 -18.69
CA ALA A 348 -0.01 -7.41 -18.26
C ALA A 348 -1.35 -7.16 -17.55
N ILE A 349 -1.32 -6.25 -16.57
CA ILE A 349 -2.50 -5.79 -15.85
C ILE A 349 -2.61 -4.28 -16.02
N ARG A 350 -3.79 -3.80 -16.44
CA ARG A 350 -4.16 -2.38 -16.35
C ARG A 350 -4.92 -2.16 -15.05
N MET A 351 -4.39 -1.28 -14.21
CA MET A 351 -5.00 -0.91 -12.92
C MET A 351 -6.14 0.07 -13.16
N SER A 352 -7.34 -0.47 -13.36
CA SER A 352 -8.51 0.33 -13.71
C SER A 352 -9.23 0.87 -12.48
N HIS A 353 -9.41 2.15 -12.33
CA HIS A 353 -8.84 3.27 -13.08
C HIS A 353 -8.16 4.20 -12.09
N ASN A 354 -7.50 3.64 -11.08
CA ASN A 354 -6.90 4.34 -9.94
C ASN A 354 -5.80 3.46 -9.32
N PRO A 355 -4.92 4.02 -8.47
CA PRO A 355 -3.92 3.25 -7.74
C PRO A 355 -4.54 2.12 -6.92
N GLN A 356 -3.98 0.93 -7.06
CA GLN A 356 -4.46 -0.29 -6.41
C GLN A 356 -3.82 -0.50 -5.03
N ALA A 357 -4.24 -1.56 -4.35
CA ALA A 357 -3.61 -1.96 -3.10
C ALA A 357 -2.13 -2.33 -3.33
N PRO A 358 -1.21 -1.92 -2.43
CA PRO A 358 0.22 -2.20 -2.56
C PRO A 358 0.54 -3.67 -2.85
N VAL A 359 -0.16 -4.58 -2.21
CA VAL A 359 0.01 -6.03 -2.40
C VAL A 359 -0.20 -6.49 -3.85
N LEU A 360 -1.06 -5.83 -4.62
CA LEU A 360 -1.28 -6.19 -6.03
C LEU A 360 -0.05 -5.88 -6.89
N TYR A 361 0.62 -4.75 -6.65
CA TYR A 361 1.88 -4.41 -7.33
C TYR A 361 2.99 -5.38 -6.94
N GLU A 362 3.15 -5.71 -5.67
CA GLU A 362 4.13 -6.70 -5.19
C GLU A 362 3.91 -8.08 -5.81
N LEU A 363 2.66 -8.49 -5.96
CA LEU A 363 2.30 -9.73 -6.64
C LEU A 363 2.63 -9.67 -8.13
N CYS A 364 2.37 -8.55 -8.81
CA CYS A 364 2.76 -8.37 -10.22
C CYS A 364 4.27 -8.44 -10.41
N ASP A 365 5.05 -7.81 -9.54
CA ASP A 365 6.51 -7.89 -9.55
C ASP A 365 7.02 -9.33 -9.36
N ARG A 366 6.44 -10.06 -8.40
CA ARG A 366 6.84 -11.43 -8.03
C ARG A 366 6.39 -12.48 -9.03
N LEU A 367 5.20 -12.30 -9.61
CA LEU A 367 4.62 -13.27 -10.55
C LEU A 367 4.96 -12.96 -12.02
N GLY A 368 5.63 -11.85 -12.30
CA GLY A 368 6.05 -11.49 -13.66
C GLY A 368 4.90 -10.95 -14.50
N PHE A 369 4.26 -9.87 -14.06
CA PHE A 369 3.29 -9.10 -14.85
C PHE A 369 3.81 -7.70 -15.11
N LEU A 370 3.59 -7.21 -16.33
CA LEU A 370 3.68 -5.80 -16.64
C LEU A 370 2.47 -5.09 -16.03
N VAL A 371 2.65 -3.84 -15.61
CA VAL A 371 1.57 -3.02 -15.07
C VAL A 371 1.45 -1.74 -15.88
N MET A 372 0.20 -1.43 -16.29
CA MET A 372 -0.20 -0.12 -16.75
C MET A 372 -1.00 0.52 -15.63
N ASP A 373 -0.35 1.42 -14.89
CA ASP A 373 -0.96 2.09 -13.76
C ASP A 373 -1.72 3.34 -14.20
N GLU A 374 -2.81 3.67 -13.51
CA GLU A 374 -3.62 4.84 -13.77
C GLU A 374 -3.74 5.68 -12.49
N VAL A 375 -3.49 6.98 -12.59
CA VAL A 375 -3.52 7.90 -11.45
C VAL A 375 -4.96 8.23 -11.07
N SER A 376 -5.83 8.47 -12.06
CA SER A 376 -7.23 8.84 -11.86
C SER A 376 -8.07 8.51 -13.10
N ASP A 377 -9.34 8.14 -12.90
CA ASP A 377 -10.32 7.96 -13.99
C ASP A 377 -10.84 9.31 -14.53
N GLU A 378 -10.97 10.28 -13.65
CA GLU A 378 -11.48 11.62 -13.98
C GLU A 378 -10.47 12.66 -13.55
N TRP A 379 -10.32 13.71 -14.35
CA TRP A 379 -9.36 14.79 -14.11
C TRP A 379 -10.10 16.10 -13.91
N GLU A 380 -10.44 16.77 -14.98
CA GLU A 380 -11.12 18.07 -15.02
C GLU A 380 -12.62 17.93 -15.28
N PHE A 381 -12.99 16.97 -16.16
CA PHE A 381 -14.37 16.79 -16.59
C PHE A 381 -15.00 15.53 -16.00
N PRO A 382 -16.20 15.66 -15.37
CA PRO A 382 -16.91 14.51 -14.84
C PRO A 382 -17.43 13.60 -15.95
N LYS A 383 -17.37 12.30 -15.71
CA LYS A 383 -17.98 11.29 -16.57
C LYS A 383 -19.39 10.98 -16.12
N ARG A 384 -20.24 10.63 -17.09
CA ARG A 384 -21.65 10.27 -16.84
C ARG A 384 -21.76 8.98 -16.01
N LYS A 385 -22.52 9.03 -14.91
CA LYS A 385 -22.87 7.89 -14.06
C LYS A 385 -24.38 7.65 -14.13
N TRP A 386 -24.80 6.37 -14.07
CA TRP A 386 -26.20 5.99 -14.12
C TRP A 386 -26.72 5.73 -12.70
N VAL A 387 -27.71 6.51 -12.27
CA VAL A 387 -28.24 6.45 -10.90
C VAL A 387 -29.32 5.38 -10.78
N GLN A 388 -30.15 5.17 -11.82
CA GLN A 388 -31.34 4.32 -11.79
C GLN A 388 -31.30 3.17 -12.77
N GLY A 389 -30.13 2.55 -12.96
CA GLY A 389 -29.95 1.40 -13.84
C GLY A 389 -29.06 1.67 -15.04
N TRP A 390 -28.58 0.61 -15.69
CA TRP A 390 -27.70 0.67 -16.83
C TRP A 390 -28.43 1.22 -18.07
N ASN A 391 -27.92 2.30 -18.64
CA ASN A 391 -28.53 3.02 -19.78
C ASN A 391 -29.98 3.45 -19.60
N VAL A 392 -30.48 3.47 -18.36
CA VAL A 392 -31.80 3.94 -17.99
C VAL A 392 -31.69 4.99 -16.89
N GLY A 393 -32.72 5.77 -16.67
CA GLY A 393 -32.73 6.85 -15.69
C GLY A 393 -31.91 8.07 -16.10
N THR A 394 -31.68 8.98 -15.19
CA THR A 394 -30.95 10.23 -15.42
C THR A 394 -29.47 10.03 -15.14
N PRO A 395 -28.58 10.41 -16.09
CA PRO A 395 -27.15 10.43 -15.78
C PRO A 395 -26.85 11.45 -14.69
N SER A 396 -26.01 11.06 -13.73
CA SER A 396 -25.49 11.95 -12.70
C SER A 396 -24.01 12.22 -12.92
N TYR A 397 -23.59 13.42 -12.55
CA TYR A 397 -22.19 13.83 -12.46
C TYR A 397 -21.80 14.07 -10.99
N ASP A 398 -22.71 13.82 -10.07
CA ASP A 398 -22.47 13.99 -8.65
C ASP A 398 -21.40 13.00 -8.14
N GLY A 399 -20.66 13.42 -7.14
CA GLY A 399 -19.61 12.60 -6.56
C GLY A 399 -18.30 12.52 -7.36
N THR A 400 -18.23 13.22 -8.48
CA THR A 400 -16.99 13.34 -9.25
C THR A 400 -15.89 13.92 -8.39
N PHE A 401 -14.71 13.29 -8.48
CA PHE A 401 -13.50 13.83 -7.90
C PHE A 401 -12.86 14.79 -8.91
N ASP A 402 -12.73 16.05 -8.53
CA ASP A 402 -11.94 17.02 -9.28
C ASP A 402 -10.49 16.92 -8.83
N PHE A 403 -9.65 16.34 -9.67
CA PHE A 403 -8.24 16.14 -9.34
C PHE A 403 -7.49 17.46 -9.13
N PHE A 404 -7.85 18.49 -9.87
CA PHE A 404 -7.14 19.77 -9.81
C PHE A 404 -7.62 20.66 -8.67
N GLU A 405 -8.91 20.63 -8.34
CA GLU A 405 -9.49 21.44 -7.28
C GLU A 405 -9.41 20.79 -5.89
N GLU A 406 -9.66 19.48 -5.81
CA GLU A 406 -9.67 18.77 -4.53
C GLU A 406 -8.29 18.23 -4.11
N TRP A 407 -7.33 18.20 -5.03
CA TRP A 407 -5.94 17.74 -4.81
C TRP A 407 -4.92 18.84 -4.97
#